data_a2b5f80a1233d477ddce5569b84e678e
#
_entry.id   a2b5f80a1233d477ddce5569b84e678e
#
_cell.length_a   1.000
_cell.length_b   1.000
_cell.length_c   1.000
_cell.angle_alpha   90.00
_cell.angle_beta   90.00
_cell.angle_gamma   90.00
#
_symmetry.space_group_name_H-M   'P 1'
#
loop_
_entity.id
_entity.type
_entity.pdbx_description
1 polymer ?
#
loop_
_entity_poly.entity_id
_entity_poly.type
_entity_poly.pdbx_seq_one_letter_code
_entity_poly.pdbx_strand_id
1 'polypeptide(L)'
;MTQTFIPGKDAALEDSIARFQQKLTDLGFNIEEASWLNPVPHVWSVHIRDRDCPLCFTNGKGASKKAALASALGEYFERLSTNYFFADFWLGKSIANGDFVHYPDEKWFPIPADGSLPEGILDARLRAFYDPDDALTAPELVDLQSGNAERGICGLPFTRQSDQQTVYIPMNIIGNLYVSNGMSAGNTANEARVQGLSEVFERYIKNRIIAEAISLPTIPESVMQRYPGVVEAIARLEAEGFPIFAYDASLGGKYPVICVVLFNPQNGTCFASFGAHPDFGVALERTVTELLQGRSLKDLDVFTPPTFDDEEVAEHANLETHFIDSSGLISWDLFKEKADYPFVDWSFSGTTQEEFATLMAIFREEGQEVYIADYDHLGVYACRIPVEDLVLANNNMGAGLRDTLLALPASNWNPEEYLGLIAQLDEEGHDDFTRVRELLGLASGKDNGWYTLRIGELKAMLALAGGDLDQALIWTEWTMEFNGSIFSPERANYYRCLQTLLLLAMEDERDPLQYHHAFTRMYGADALEAASAAISGEAPFYGLQAVDDDLKAFPAHQALLQAYEKLQAAKRRYWKK
;
A
#
# COMPACT_ATOMS: atom_id res chain seq x y z
N MET A 1 1.31 9.20 -38.08
CA MET A 1 0.37 9.52 -36.96
C MET A 1 0.86 10.80 -36.32
N THR A 2 0.00 11.68 -35.87
CA THR A 2 0.40 12.92 -35.20
C THR A 2 0.96 12.55 -33.82
N GLN A 3 2.19 12.96 -33.52
CA GLN A 3 2.82 12.74 -32.22
C GLN A 3 2.28 13.74 -31.19
N THR A 4 1.96 13.28 -29.98
CA THR A 4 1.45 14.09 -28.88
C THR A 4 2.54 14.24 -27.82
N PHE A 5 3.07 15.45 -27.68
CA PHE A 5 4.01 15.80 -26.61
C PHE A 5 3.27 16.52 -25.48
N ILE A 6 3.60 16.20 -24.24
CA ILE A 6 3.12 16.90 -23.04
C ILE A 6 4.32 17.44 -22.25
N PRO A 7 4.18 18.58 -21.57
CA PRO A 7 5.26 19.14 -20.75
C PRO A 7 5.77 18.14 -19.71
N GLY A 8 7.05 18.19 -19.39
CA GLY A 8 7.68 17.27 -18.43
C GLY A 8 7.88 15.84 -18.93
N LYS A 9 7.69 15.57 -20.25
CA LYS A 9 7.91 14.27 -20.86
C LYS A 9 8.94 14.34 -22.01
N ASP A 10 9.87 13.41 -22.00
CA ASP A 10 11.00 13.35 -22.97
C ASP A 10 10.66 12.56 -24.24
N ALA A 11 9.44 12.03 -24.38
CA ALA A 11 8.97 11.35 -25.57
C ALA A 11 7.48 11.59 -25.83
N ALA A 12 7.04 11.40 -27.07
CA ALA A 12 5.64 11.45 -27.43
C ALA A 12 4.85 10.30 -26.75
N LEU A 13 3.59 10.54 -26.40
CA LEU A 13 2.73 9.54 -25.76
C LEU A 13 2.63 8.24 -26.57
N GLU A 14 2.49 8.35 -27.91
CA GLU A 14 2.38 7.20 -28.79
C GLU A 14 3.63 6.32 -28.77
N ASP A 15 4.81 6.96 -28.75
CA ASP A 15 6.09 6.24 -28.71
C ASP A 15 6.30 5.56 -27.35
N SER A 16 5.94 6.26 -26.26
CA SER A 16 6.00 5.72 -24.91
C SER A 16 5.07 4.51 -24.74
N ILE A 17 3.81 4.62 -25.17
CA ILE A 17 2.83 3.53 -25.10
C ILE A 17 3.32 2.31 -25.89
N ALA A 18 3.72 2.52 -27.17
CA ALA A 18 4.18 1.41 -28.02
C ALA A 18 5.41 0.71 -27.42
N ARG A 19 6.37 1.49 -26.91
CA ARG A 19 7.59 0.95 -26.29
C ARG A 19 7.28 0.18 -25.01
N PHE A 20 6.43 0.72 -24.13
CA PHE A 20 6.09 0.08 -22.87
C PHE A 20 5.31 -1.23 -23.10
N GLN A 21 4.32 -1.23 -23.98
CA GLN A 21 3.57 -2.44 -24.34
C GLN A 21 4.49 -3.53 -24.94
N GLN A 22 5.40 -3.15 -25.84
CA GLN A 22 6.35 -4.10 -26.42
C GLN A 22 7.27 -4.68 -25.34
N LYS A 23 7.81 -3.85 -24.43
CA LYS A 23 8.69 -4.33 -23.36
C LYS A 23 7.97 -5.27 -22.39
N LEU A 24 6.72 -5.00 -22.01
CA LEU A 24 5.92 -5.90 -21.16
C LEU A 24 5.69 -7.24 -21.86
N THR A 25 5.39 -7.23 -23.17
CA THR A 25 5.28 -8.45 -23.96
C THR A 25 6.59 -9.25 -24.00
N ASP A 26 7.72 -8.57 -24.23
CA ASP A 26 9.07 -9.19 -24.25
C ASP A 26 9.45 -9.80 -22.88
N LEU A 27 8.94 -9.24 -21.79
CA LEU A 27 9.10 -9.75 -20.42
C LEU A 27 8.14 -10.92 -20.11
N GLY A 28 7.15 -11.16 -20.96
CA GLY A 28 6.16 -12.23 -20.81
C GLY A 28 4.95 -11.84 -19.96
N PHE A 29 4.66 -10.54 -19.79
CA PHE A 29 3.43 -10.05 -19.16
C PHE A 29 2.32 -9.88 -20.19
N ASN A 30 1.10 -10.28 -19.84
CA ASN A 30 -0.08 -10.27 -20.69
C ASN A 30 -1.07 -9.19 -20.21
N ILE A 31 -0.77 -7.92 -20.49
CA ILE A 31 -1.52 -6.79 -19.97
C ILE A 31 -2.84 -6.60 -20.69
N GLU A 32 -3.92 -6.42 -19.93
CA GLU A 32 -5.24 -6.02 -20.41
C GLU A 32 -5.68 -4.67 -19.83
N GLU A 33 -6.40 -3.91 -20.64
CA GLU A 33 -7.12 -2.71 -20.23
C GLU A 33 -8.49 -3.13 -19.67
N ALA A 34 -8.55 -3.39 -18.36
CA ALA A 34 -9.69 -4.04 -17.73
C ALA A 34 -10.92 -3.11 -17.61
N SER A 35 -10.70 -1.81 -17.37
CA SER A 35 -11.79 -0.83 -17.33
C SER A 35 -11.30 0.57 -17.64
N TRP A 36 -12.22 1.40 -18.14
CA TRP A 36 -12.01 2.81 -18.46
C TRP A 36 -13.10 3.67 -17.82
N LEU A 37 -12.71 4.84 -17.32
CA LEU A 37 -13.63 5.87 -16.83
C LEU A 37 -13.29 7.22 -17.46
N ASN A 38 -14.35 7.99 -17.75
CA ASN A 38 -14.27 9.40 -18.15
C ASN A 38 -15.46 10.15 -17.55
N PRO A 39 -15.42 10.43 -16.23
CA PRO A 39 -16.55 11.01 -15.52
C PRO A 39 -16.89 12.43 -15.97
N VAL A 40 -15.87 13.21 -16.37
CA VAL A 40 -16.00 14.56 -16.93
C VAL A 40 -15.00 14.77 -18.07
N PRO A 41 -15.17 15.78 -18.95
CA PRO A 41 -14.19 16.09 -19.99
C PRO A 41 -12.80 16.27 -19.40
N HIS A 42 -11.78 15.89 -20.14
CA HIS A 42 -10.36 15.99 -19.76
C HIS A 42 -9.96 15.24 -18.47
N VAL A 43 -10.80 14.32 -17.99
CA VAL A 43 -10.46 13.42 -16.87
C VAL A 43 -10.70 11.99 -17.29
N TRP A 44 -9.62 11.28 -17.57
CA TRP A 44 -9.62 9.87 -17.94
C TRP A 44 -8.88 9.05 -16.90
N SER A 45 -9.39 7.88 -16.61
CA SER A 45 -8.67 6.85 -15.89
C SER A 45 -8.81 5.48 -16.56
N VAL A 46 -7.80 4.64 -16.37
CA VAL A 46 -7.76 3.26 -16.86
C VAL A 46 -7.21 2.34 -15.79
N HIS A 47 -7.86 1.21 -15.62
CA HIS A 47 -7.33 0.09 -14.84
C HIS A 47 -6.70 -0.92 -15.80
N ILE A 48 -5.40 -1.19 -15.64
CA ILE A 48 -4.69 -2.25 -16.37
C ILE A 48 -4.19 -3.31 -15.40
N ARG A 49 -4.13 -4.56 -15.87
CA ARG A 49 -3.62 -5.68 -15.06
C ARG A 49 -3.01 -6.77 -15.94
N ASP A 50 -2.15 -7.59 -15.34
CA ASP A 50 -1.72 -8.84 -15.98
C ASP A 50 -2.85 -9.87 -15.89
N ARG A 51 -3.24 -10.47 -17.02
CA ARG A 51 -4.25 -11.55 -17.06
C ARG A 51 -3.83 -12.80 -16.31
N ASP A 52 -2.53 -13.08 -16.30
CA ASP A 52 -1.96 -14.27 -15.66
C ASP A 52 -1.82 -14.07 -14.14
N CYS A 53 -1.66 -12.81 -13.69
CA CYS A 53 -1.59 -12.43 -12.27
C CYS A 53 -2.36 -11.12 -12.04
N PRO A 54 -3.68 -11.15 -11.81
CA PRO A 54 -4.50 -9.94 -11.61
C PRO A 54 -4.11 -9.09 -10.38
N LEU A 55 -3.28 -9.60 -9.48
CA LEU A 55 -2.69 -8.84 -8.37
C LEU A 55 -1.65 -7.80 -8.87
N CYS A 56 -1.07 -8.02 -10.05
CA CYS A 56 -0.20 -7.06 -10.70
C CYS A 56 -1.05 -6.11 -11.55
N PHE A 57 -1.46 -5.00 -10.98
CA PHE A 57 -2.32 -4.00 -11.64
C PHE A 57 -1.89 -2.58 -11.32
N THR A 58 -2.30 -1.63 -12.16
CA THR A 58 -2.14 -0.19 -11.93
C THR A 58 -3.33 0.60 -12.46
N ASN A 59 -3.47 1.84 -11.98
CA ASN A 59 -4.53 2.76 -12.35
C ASN A 59 -3.93 4.05 -12.91
N GLY A 60 -3.96 4.21 -14.22
CA GLY A 60 -3.49 5.42 -14.87
C GLY A 60 -4.55 6.50 -14.95
N LYS A 61 -4.11 7.76 -14.94
CA LYS A 61 -4.94 8.96 -15.08
C LYS A 61 -4.32 9.95 -16.07
N GLY A 62 -5.14 10.83 -16.63
CA GLY A 62 -4.67 11.90 -17.51
C GLY A 62 -5.79 12.64 -18.20
N ALA A 63 -5.46 13.78 -18.83
CA ALA A 63 -6.43 14.61 -19.54
C ALA A 63 -6.95 13.99 -20.86
N SER A 64 -6.35 12.95 -21.33
CA SER A 64 -6.76 12.18 -22.51
C SER A 64 -6.64 10.68 -22.30
N LYS A 65 -7.36 9.92 -23.12
CA LYS A 65 -7.27 8.44 -23.10
C LYS A 65 -5.83 7.94 -23.27
N LYS A 66 -5.04 8.57 -24.16
CA LYS A 66 -3.62 8.22 -24.36
C LYS A 66 -2.77 8.57 -23.14
N ALA A 67 -2.98 9.73 -22.54
CA ALA A 67 -2.25 10.14 -21.34
C ALA A 67 -2.51 9.17 -20.17
N ALA A 68 -3.76 8.79 -19.95
CA ALA A 68 -4.13 7.82 -18.92
C ALA A 68 -3.48 6.45 -19.17
N LEU A 69 -3.46 5.95 -20.41
CA LEU A 69 -2.81 4.68 -20.74
C LEU A 69 -1.28 4.75 -20.56
N ALA A 70 -0.64 5.84 -21.01
CA ALA A 70 0.80 6.04 -20.81
C ALA A 70 1.16 6.09 -19.32
N SER A 71 0.32 6.76 -18.49
CA SER A 71 0.45 6.81 -17.04
C SER A 71 0.34 5.41 -16.42
N ALA A 72 -0.68 4.63 -16.76
CA ALA A 72 -0.86 3.26 -16.24
C ALA A 72 0.32 2.34 -16.59
N LEU A 73 0.78 2.39 -17.85
CA LEU A 73 1.92 1.59 -18.29
C LEU A 73 3.23 2.03 -17.62
N GLY A 74 3.43 3.34 -17.43
CA GLY A 74 4.58 3.88 -16.69
C GLY A 74 4.58 3.39 -15.24
N GLU A 75 3.45 3.52 -14.54
CA GLU A 75 3.29 3.01 -13.17
C GLU A 75 3.48 1.49 -13.11
N TYR A 76 3.06 0.74 -14.13
CA TYR A 76 3.30 -0.70 -14.17
C TYR A 76 4.80 -1.03 -14.20
N PHE A 77 5.61 -0.29 -14.99
CA PHE A 77 7.07 -0.44 -14.95
C PHE A 77 7.69 0.02 -13.64
N GLU A 78 7.19 1.08 -13.05
CA GLU A 78 7.59 1.52 -11.72
C GLU A 78 7.44 0.40 -10.70
N ARG A 79 6.23 -0.21 -10.62
CA ARG A 79 5.91 -1.30 -9.69
C ARG A 79 6.74 -2.57 -9.95
N LEU A 80 6.97 -2.90 -11.22
CA LEU A 80 7.84 -4.03 -11.58
C LEU A 80 9.31 -3.76 -11.22
N SER A 81 9.84 -2.59 -11.61
CA SER A 81 11.26 -2.26 -11.44
C SER A 81 11.66 -2.16 -9.97
N THR A 82 10.74 -1.73 -9.10
CA THR A 82 10.93 -1.57 -7.65
C THR A 82 10.48 -2.77 -6.82
N ASN A 83 10.01 -3.85 -7.46
CA ASN A 83 9.39 -5.04 -6.83
C ASN A 83 8.11 -4.73 -6.02
N TYR A 84 7.49 -3.59 -6.21
CA TYR A 84 6.38 -3.15 -5.38
C TYR A 84 5.14 -4.06 -5.45
N PHE A 85 4.84 -4.65 -6.61
CA PHE A 85 3.76 -5.65 -6.72
C PHE A 85 3.91 -6.84 -5.78
N PHE A 86 5.10 -7.05 -5.25
CA PHE A 86 5.46 -8.19 -4.42
C PHE A 86 5.78 -7.77 -2.97
N ALA A 87 5.67 -6.46 -2.65
CA ALA A 87 6.10 -5.91 -1.36
C ALA A 87 5.38 -6.56 -0.16
N ASP A 88 4.07 -6.82 -0.30
CA ASP A 88 3.22 -7.35 0.76
C ASP A 88 3.18 -8.90 0.78
N PHE A 89 4.06 -9.57 0.02
CA PHE A 89 3.97 -11.01 -0.16
C PHE A 89 5.27 -11.73 0.18
N TRP A 90 5.15 -12.83 0.91
CA TRP A 90 6.25 -13.74 1.11
C TRP A 90 6.56 -14.51 -0.18
N LEU A 91 7.82 -14.51 -0.58
CA LEU A 91 8.24 -15.10 -1.87
C LEU A 91 8.60 -16.59 -1.78
N GLY A 92 8.48 -17.20 -0.60
CA GLY A 92 8.75 -18.62 -0.38
C GLY A 92 10.22 -18.94 -0.12
N LYS A 93 10.48 -20.10 0.50
CA LYS A 93 11.84 -20.52 0.92
C LYS A 93 12.82 -20.66 -0.26
N SER A 94 12.34 -21.07 -1.42
CA SER A 94 13.18 -21.22 -2.62
C SER A 94 13.78 -19.89 -3.09
N ILE A 95 13.00 -18.82 -3.07
CA ILE A 95 13.46 -17.47 -3.45
C ILE A 95 14.29 -16.86 -2.32
N ALA A 96 13.83 -16.99 -1.07
CA ALA A 96 14.54 -16.48 0.11
C ALA A 96 15.97 -17.01 0.24
N ASN A 97 16.24 -18.23 -0.23
CA ASN A 97 17.57 -18.87 -0.23
C ASN A 97 18.24 -18.86 -1.61
N GLY A 98 17.67 -18.16 -2.59
CA GLY A 98 18.24 -18.05 -3.94
C GLY A 98 19.49 -17.17 -4.03
N ASP A 99 20.05 -17.02 -5.24
CA ASP A 99 21.22 -16.19 -5.53
C ASP A 99 21.02 -14.75 -5.04
N PHE A 100 19.82 -14.22 -5.25
CA PHE A 100 19.34 -12.95 -4.73
C PHE A 100 17.81 -13.04 -4.53
N VAL A 101 17.29 -12.22 -3.63
CA VAL A 101 15.85 -12.06 -3.39
C VAL A 101 15.32 -10.91 -4.22
N HIS A 102 15.83 -9.71 -4.02
CA HIS A 102 15.37 -8.49 -4.66
C HIS A 102 16.18 -8.12 -5.90
N TYR A 103 17.49 -7.99 -5.77
CA TYR A 103 18.39 -7.61 -6.87
C TYR A 103 19.74 -8.29 -6.77
N PRO A 104 20.43 -8.56 -7.90
CA PRO A 104 21.75 -9.17 -7.88
C PRO A 104 22.85 -8.38 -7.15
N ASP A 105 22.65 -7.09 -6.89
CA ASP A 105 23.54 -6.19 -6.17
C ASP A 105 23.10 -5.90 -4.72
N GLU A 106 22.08 -6.62 -4.24
CA GLU A 106 21.69 -6.59 -2.82
C GLU A 106 22.83 -7.08 -1.92
N LYS A 107 22.90 -6.55 -0.70
CA LYS A 107 23.87 -6.98 0.29
C LYS A 107 23.15 -7.49 1.54
N TRP A 108 23.60 -8.64 2.02
CA TRP A 108 23.09 -9.23 3.25
C TRP A 108 24.01 -8.90 4.43
N PHE A 109 23.39 -8.51 5.53
CA PHE A 109 24.05 -8.13 6.77
C PHE A 109 23.63 -9.12 7.86
N PRO A 110 24.55 -10.00 8.33
CA PRO A 110 24.26 -10.96 9.39
C PRO A 110 23.81 -10.24 10.66
N ILE A 111 22.83 -10.82 11.36
CA ILE A 111 22.35 -10.30 12.64
C ILE A 111 23.42 -10.57 13.71
N PRO A 112 23.94 -9.53 14.41
CA PRO A 112 24.87 -9.71 15.52
C PRO A 112 24.20 -10.48 16.68
N ALA A 113 25.00 -11.23 17.44
CA ALA A 113 24.50 -12.07 18.53
C ALA A 113 23.82 -11.27 19.67
N ASP A 114 24.17 -10.01 19.82
CA ASP A 114 23.58 -9.07 20.77
C ASP A 114 22.32 -8.34 20.22
N GLY A 115 21.92 -8.63 18.97
CA GLY A 115 20.77 -8.00 18.32
C GLY A 115 21.01 -6.57 17.84
N SER A 116 22.19 -6.01 17.99
CA SER A 116 22.50 -4.65 17.54
C SER A 116 22.49 -4.52 16.02
N LEU A 117 22.36 -3.29 15.50
CA LEU A 117 22.42 -3.04 14.06
C LEU A 117 23.82 -3.33 13.51
N PRO A 118 23.96 -4.13 12.44
CA PRO A 118 25.27 -4.45 11.85
C PRO A 118 25.94 -3.21 11.24
N GLU A 119 27.27 -3.24 11.19
CA GLU A 119 28.05 -2.17 10.57
C GLU A 119 27.81 -2.12 9.04
N GLY A 120 27.72 -0.91 8.49
CA GLY A 120 27.61 -0.67 7.05
C GLY A 120 26.18 -0.74 6.49
N ILE A 121 25.19 -1.01 7.33
CA ILE A 121 23.79 -0.78 7.00
C ILE A 121 23.39 0.60 7.53
N LEU A 122 22.68 1.38 6.72
CA LEU A 122 22.39 2.79 6.94
C LEU A 122 23.68 3.64 7.11
N ASP A 123 23.65 4.88 6.74
CA ASP A 123 24.69 5.83 7.11
C ASP A 123 24.37 6.47 8.47
N ALA A 124 25.28 7.27 8.99
CA ALA A 124 25.12 7.89 10.30
C ALA A 124 23.88 8.80 10.38
N ARG A 125 23.50 9.43 9.26
CA ARG A 125 22.34 10.32 9.18
C ARG A 125 21.02 9.53 9.23
N LEU A 126 20.88 8.51 8.38
CA LEU A 126 19.71 7.64 8.37
C LEU A 126 19.58 6.86 9.68
N ARG A 127 20.71 6.45 10.30
CA ARG A 127 20.68 5.81 11.60
C ARG A 127 20.15 6.76 12.68
N ALA A 128 20.60 8.00 12.72
CA ALA A 128 20.09 9.00 13.67
C ALA A 128 18.61 9.33 13.43
N PHE A 129 18.13 9.21 12.19
CA PHE A 129 16.73 9.47 11.84
C PHE A 129 15.81 8.29 12.21
N TYR A 130 16.16 7.05 11.82
CA TYR A 130 15.31 5.88 12.08
C TYR A 130 15.42 5.33 13.49
N ASP A 131 16.52 5.60 14.18
CA ASP A 131 16.85 5.04 15.48
C ASP A 131 17.45 6.11 16.41
N PRO A 132 16.70 7.21 16.66
CA PRO A 132 17.22 8.33 17.46
C PRO A 132 17.55 7.93 18.91
N ASP A 133 16.90 6.90 19.45
CA ASP A 133 17.05 6.43 20.81
C ASP A 133 17.95 5.19 20.92
N ASP A 134 18.57 4.74 19.83
CA ASP A 134 19.40 3.52 19.72
C ASP A 134 18.65 2.27 20.27
N ALA A 135 17.37 2.16 19.92
CA ALA A 135 16.46 1.13 20.39
C ALA A 135 16.11 0.07 19.33
N LEU A 136 16.35 0.38 18.04
CA LEU A 136 16.03 -0.50 16.92
C LEU A 136 16.94 -1.72 16.91
N THR A 137 16.35 -2.91 16.80
CA THR A 137 17.10 -4.17 16.77
C THR A 137 17.21 -4.75 15.37
N ALA A 138 18.29 -5.45 15.10
CA ALA A 138 18.54 -6.07 13.80
C ALA A 138 17.45 -7.09 13.37
N PRO A 139 16.87 -7.92 14.25
CA PRO A 139 15.78 -8.82 13.90
C PRO A 139 14.54 -8.11 13.37
N GLU A 140 14.23 -6.89 13.84
CA GLU A 140 13.07 -6.09 13.37
C GLU A 140 13.24 -5.61 11.93
N LEU A 141 14.46 -5.63 11.39
CA LEU A 141 14.76 -5.23 10.01
C LEU A 141 14.76 -6.37 8.99
N VAL A 142 14.38 -7.58 9.39
CA VAL A 142 14.18 -8.70 8.45
C VAL A 142 12.93 -8.41 7.62
N ASP A 143 13.07 -8.44 6.30
CA ASP A 143 11.97 -8.10 5.38
C ASP A 143 10.93 -9.23 5.25
N LEU A 144 9.67 -8.85 4.96
CA LEU A 144 8.56 -9.80 4.80
C LEU A 144 8.76 -10.74 3.61
N GLN A 145 9.27 -10.24 2.48
CA GLN A 145 9.37 -10.99 1.23
C GLN A 145 10.29 -12.19 1.35
N SER A 146 11.45 -12.01 1.98
CA SER A 146 12.37 -13.12 2.24
C SER A 146 12.03 -13.86 3.53
N GLY A 147 11.69 -13.12 4.60
CA GLY A 147 11.47 -13.65 5.93
C GLY A 147 12.63 -14.54 6.40
N ASN A 148 13.86 -14.19 6.07
CA ASN A 148 15.03 -15.04 6.24
C ASN A 148 16.03 -14.44 7.25
N ALA A 149 15.70 -14.57 8.54
CA ALA A 149 16.55 -14.12 9.63
C ALA A 149 17.91 -14.86 9.69
N GLU A 150 18.01 -16.10 9.21
CA GLU A 150 19.27 -16.84 9.14
C GLU A 150 20.26 -16.18 8.18
N ARG A 151 19.77 -15.59 7.09
CA ARG A 151 20.57 -14.83 6.13
C ARG A 151 20.88 -13.42 6.62
N GLY A 152 20.03 -12.87 7.48
CA GLY A 152 20.16 -11.55 8.08
C GLY A 152 19.29 -10.50 7.43
N ILE A 153 19.74 -9.23 7.43
CA ILE A 153 19.03 -8.08 6.88
C ILE A 153 19.43 -7.90 5.41
N CYS A 154 18.45 -7.83 4.51
CA CYS A 154 18.69 -7.46 3.12
C CYS A 154 18.77 -5.94 2.97
N GLY A 155 19.93 -5.42 2.62
CA GLY A 155 20.16 -4.01 2.29
C GLY A 155 20.23 -3.79 0.78
N LEU A 156 19.49 -2.79 0.28
CA LEU A 156 19.55 -2.37 -1.12
C LEU A 156 20.44 -1.14 -1.29
N PRO A 157 21.21 -1.05 -2.40
CA PRO A 157 22.11 0.06 -2.64
C PRO A 157 21.33 1.30 -3.12
N PHE A 158 21.59 2.43 -2.48
CA PHE A 158 21.16 3.76 -2.89
C PHE A 158 22.35 4.69 -3.05
N THR A 159 22.30 5.61 -3.99
CA THR A 159 23.31 6.65 -4.18
C THR A 159 22.90 7.90 -3.40
N ARG A 160 23.69 8.27 -2.38
CA ARG A 160 23.54 9.53 -1.66
C ARG A 160 23.93 10.68 -2.58
N GLN A 161 23.05 11.67 -2.72
CA GLN A 161 23.23 12.68 -3.78
C GLN A 161 24.27 13.75 -3.46
N SER A 162 24.59 14.00 -2.19
CA SER A 162 25.59 14.99 -1.79
C SER A 162 27.03 14.63 -2.18
N ASP A 163 27.40 13.34 -2.14
CA ASP A 163 28.76 12.87 -2.34
C ASP A 163 28.87 11.63 -3.25
N GLN A 164 27.77 11.16 -3.79
CA GLN A 164 27.68 10.01 -4.70
C GLN A 164 28.14 8.67 -4.06
N GLN A 165 28.13 8.58 -2.74
CA GLN A 165 28.44 7.32 -2.07
C GLN A 165 27.25 6.36 -2.06
N THR A 166 27.56 5.06 -2.11
CA THR A 166 26.55 4.01 -1.96
C THR A 166 26.25 3.79 -0.48
N VAL A 167 24.96 3.87 -0.15
CA VAL A 167 24.41 3.58 1.18
C VAL A 167 23.46 2.40 1.05
N TYR A 168 23.57 1.42 1.94
CA TYR A 168 22.65 0.29 1.97
C TYR A 168 21.50 0.57 2.95
N ILE A 169 20.28 0.58 2.41
CA ILE A 169 19.04 0.78 3.19
C ILE A 169 18.31 -0.56 3.32
N PRO A 170 17.88 -0.99 4.52
CA PRO A 170 17.14 -2.22 4.71
C PRO A 170 15.89 -2.28 3.83
N MET A 171 15.64 -3.40 3.18
CA MET A 171 14.41 -3.61 2.40
C MET A 171 13.16 -3.45 3.27
N ASN A 172 13.23 -3.85 4.54
CA ASN A 172 12.16 -3.64 5.52
C ASN A 172 11.79 -2.15 5.63
N ILE A 173 12.75 -1.26 5.88
CA ILE A 173 12.52 0.20 5.95
C ILE A 173 11.93 0.71 4.63
N ILE A 174 12.49 0.31 3.50
CA ILE A 174 12.02 0.74 2.17
C ILE A 174 10.57 0.32 1.93
N GLY A 175 10.23 -0.92 2.25
CA GLY A 175 8.89 -1.48 2.02
C GLY A 175 7.82 -0.88 2.92
N ASN A 176 8.16 -0.64 4.18
CA ASN A 176 7.19 -0.30 5.22
C ASN A 176 7.04 1.21 5.44
N LEU A 177 8.12 1.97 5.40
CA LEU A 177 8.07 3.41 5.70
C LEU A 177 7.80 4.25 4.45
N TYR A 178 8.39 3.88 3.32
CA TYR A 178 8.20 4.64 2.08
C TYR A 178 7.08 4.10 1.20
N VAL A 179 6.73 2.82 1.33
CA VAL A 179 5.69 2.16 0.54
C VAL A 179 5.90 2.45 -0.95
N SER A 180 5.04 3.27 -1.57
CA SER A 180 5.18 3.72 -2.96
C SER A 180 5.76 5.13 -3.11
N ASN A 181 5.99 5.87 -2.03
CA ASN A 181 6.47 7.25 -2.10
C ASN A 181 7.86 7.34 -2.74
N GLY A 182 8.05 8.29 -3.65
CA GLY A 182 9.30 8.51 -4.35
C GLY A 182 9.65 7.46 -5.39
N MET A 183 8.72 6.56 -5.74
CA MET A 183 8.86 5.67 -6.90
C MET A 183 8.34 6.32 -8.17
N SER A 184 8.97 6.03 -9.30
CA SER A 184 8.49 6.49 -10.59
C SER A 184 9.16 5.77 -11.75
N ALA A 185 8.55 5.87 -12.93
CA ALA A 185 9.15 5.45 -14.19
C ALA A 185 8.99 6.53 -15.27
N GLY A 186 9.90 6.54 -16.25
CA GLY A 186 9.90 7.55 -17.30
C GLY A 186 10.63 7.09 -18.57
N ASN A 187 10.59 7.98 -19.56
CA ASN A 187 11.29 7.77 -20.81
C ASN A 187 12.82 7.92 -20.66
N THR A 188 13.23 8.74 -19.71
CA THR A 188 14.64 8.98 -19.35
C THR A 188 14.80 8.93 -17.83
N ALA A 189 16.04 8.87 -17.34
CA ALA A 189 16.34 8.91 -15.93
C ALA A 189 15.87 10.23 -15.28
N ASN A 190 16.09 11.37 -15.96
CA ASN A 190 15.67 12.66 -15.42
C ASN A 190 14.15 12.78 -15.35
N GLU A 191 13.41 12.34 -16.37
CA GLU A 191 11.94 12.30 -16.34
C GLU A 191 11.43 11.48 -15.16
N ALA A 192 11.99 10.28 -14.95
CA ALA A 192 11.62 9.43 -13.81
C ALA A 192 11.93 10.14 -12.47
N ARG A 193 13.14 10.69 -12.30
CA ARG A 193 13.54 11.35 -11.06
C ARG A 193 12.71 12.61 -10.75
N VAL A 194 12.38 13.42 -11.75
CA VAL A 194 11.48 14.59 -11.59
C VAL A 194 10.12 14.12 -11.09
N GLN A 195 9.58 13.06 -11.65
CA GLN A 195 8.29 12.50 -11.23
C GLN A 195 8.36 11.99 -9.78
N GLY A 196 9.40 11.23 -9.40
CA GLY A 196 9.58 10.71 -8.05
C GLY A 196 9.74 11.82 -7.00
N LEU A 197 10.58 12.84 -7.28
CA LEU A 197 10.75 14.00 -6.40
C LEU A 197 9.45 14.82 -6.28
N SER A 198 8.70 14.97 -7.38
CA SER A 198 7.41 15.66 -7.34
C SER A 198 6.44 14.96 -6.40
N GLU A 199 6.36 13.63 -6.43
CA GLU A 199 5.52 12.87 -5.50
C GLU A 199 5.97 13.03 -4.04
N VAL A 200 7.28 13.04 -3.78
CA VAL A 200 7.82 13.32 -2.44
C VAL A 200 7.36 14.69 -1.96
N PHE A 201 7.48 15.75 -2.78
CA PHE A 201 6.99 17.08 -2.42
C PHE A 201 5.47 17.12 -2.23
N GLU A 202 4.72 16.45 -3.09
CA GLU A 202 3.25 16.36 -2.98
C GLU A 202 2.84 15.84 -1.61
N ARG A 203 3.39 14.70 -1.21
CA ARG A 203 3.05 14.05 0.07
C ARG A 203 3.56 14.82 1.28
N TYR A 204 4.79 15.32 1.23
CA TYR A 204 5.39 16.13 2.30
C TYR A 204 4.59 17.41 2.55
N ILE A 205 4.29 18.18 1.50
CA ILE A 205 3.56 19.43 1.61
C ILE A 205 2.09 19.20 1.96
N LYS A 206 1.45 18.16 1.42
CA LYS A 206 0.10 17.76 1.81
C LYS A 206 0.01 17.49 3.31
N ASN A 207 0.88 16.64 3.84
CA ASN A 207 0.88 16.30 5.26
C ASN A 207 1.10 17.54 6.13
N ARG A 208 2.04 18.40 5.75
CA ARG A 208 2.30 19.64 6.46
C ARG A 208 1.11 20.59 6.45
N ILE A 209 0.47 20.81 5.30
CA ILE A 209 -0.71 21.68 5.18
C ILE A 209 -1.86 21.16 6.05
N ILE A 210 -2.08 19.85 6.06
CA ILE A 210 -3.15 19.22 6.83
C ILE A 210 -2.83 19.28 8.33
N ALA A 211 -1.63 18.89 8.75
CA ALA A 211 -1.24 18.86 10.16
C ALA A 211 -1.18 20.25 10.81
N GLU A 212 -0.78 21.28 10.07
CA GLU A 212 -0.68 22.66 10.55
C GLU A 212 -1.96 23.47 10.27
N ALA A 213 -3.01 22.88 9.67
CA ALA A 213 -4.27 23.51 9.25
C ALA A 213 -4.04 24.83 8.46
N ILE A 214 -3.07 24.83 7.54
CA ILE A 214 -2.65 26.02 6.79
C ILE A 214 -3.75 26.47 5.84
N SER A 215 -4.14 27.76 5.93
CA SER A 215 -5.12 28.36 5.01
C SER A 215 -4.46 28.73 3.68
N LEU A 216 -4.96 28.14 2.61
CA LEU A 216 -4.39 28.24 1.27
C LEU A 216 -4.97 29.41 0.46
N PRO A 217 -4.14 30.14 -0.32
CA PRO A 217 -4.65 31.17 -1.23
C PRO A 217 -5.30 30.54 -2.46
N THR A 218 -6.46 31.05 -2.87
CA THR A 218 -7.12 30.63 -4.10
C THR A 218 -6.31 31.03 -5.33
N ILE A 219 -6.29 30.16 -6.34
CA ILE A 219 -5.69 30.49 -7.64
C ILE A 219 -6.59 31.47 -8.36
N PRO A 220 -6.09 32.67 -8.78
CA PRO A 220 -6.90 33.66 -9.48
C PRO A 220 -7.49 33.13 -10.78
N GLU A 221 -8.71 33.54 -11.11
CA GLU A 221 -9.39 33.14 -12.35
C GLU A 221 -8.56 33.45 -13.60
N SER A 222 -7.84 34.58 -13.63
CA SER A 222 -6.96 34.96 -14.74
C SER A 222 -5.81 33.97 -14.97
N VAL A 223 -5.40 33.25 -13.92
CA VAL A 223 -4.40 32.16 -14.00
C VAL A 223 -5.09 30.88 -14.49
N MET A 224 -6.24 30.54 -13.91
CA MET A 224 -7.01 29.35 -14.31
C MET A 224 -7.37 29.37 -15.81
N GLN A 225 -7.73 30.53 -16.37
CA GLN A 225 -8.08 30.70 -17.79
C GLN A 225 -6.93 30.34 -18.77
N ARG A 226 -5.70 30.21 -18.29
CA ARG A 226 -4.58 29.72 -19.11
C ARG A 226 -4.68 28.20 -19.40
N TYR A 227 -5.52 27.48 -18.63
CA TYR A 227 -5.65 26.02 -18.69
C TYR A 227 -7.10 25.59 -19.03
N PRO A 228 -7.53 25.82 -20.28
CA PRO A 228 -8.94 25.67 -20.67
C PRO A 228 -9.50 24.26 -20.44
N GLY A 229 -8.69 23.21 -20.59
CA GLY A 229 -9.13 21.84 -20.31
C GLY A 229 -9.46 21.60 -18.83
N VAL A 230 -8.68 22.19 -17.92
CA VAL A 230 -8.94 22.14 -16.48
C VAL A 230 -10.21 22.92 -16.14
N VAL A 231 -10.35 24.13 -16.70
CA VAL A 231 -11.55 24.96 -16.49
C VAL A 231 -12.82 24.25 -16.98
N GLU A 232 -12.77 23.57 -18.12
CA GLU A 232 -13.90 22.79 -18.63
C GLU A 232 -14.25 21.61 -17.72
N ALA A 233 -13.25 20.89 -17.20
CA ALA A 233 -13.46 19.79 -16.26
C ALA A 233 -14.11 20.27 -14.96
N ILE A 234 -13.60 21.37 -14.37
CA ILE A 234 -14.16 21.99 -13.17
C ILE A 234 -15.59 22.46 -13.40
N ALA A 235 -15.85 23.20 -14.47
CA ALA A 235 -17.20 23.68 -14.80
C ALA A 235 -18.20 22.52 -14.95
N ARG A 236 -17.75 21.39 -15.45
CA ARG A 236 -18.62 20.20 -15.55
C ARG A 236 -18.91 19.59 -14.18
N LEU A 237 -17.94 19.50 -13.27
CA LEU A 237 -18.17 19.05 -11.89
C LEU A 237 -19.13 19.96 -11.14
N GLU A 238 -18.97 21.26 -11.28
CA GLU A 238 -19.87 22.25 -10.67
C GLU A 238 -21.31 22.14 -11.22
N ALA A 239 -21.47 21.89 -12.53
CA ALA A 239 -22.76 21.65 -13.14
C ALA A 239 -23.44 20.36 -12.63
N GLU A 240 -22.69 19.39 -12.16
CA GLU A 240 -23.20 18.17 -11.50
C GLU A 240 -23.46 18.37 -9.99
N GLY A 241 -23.20 19.57 -9.46
CA GLY A 241 -23.49 19.93 -8.06
C GLY A 241 -22.32 19.77 -7.09
N PHE A 242 -21.10 19.65 -7.60
CA PHE A 242 -19.88 19.56 -6.81
C PHE A 242 -19.05 20.85 -6.94
N PRO A 243 -19.16 21.81 -6.01
CA PRO A 243 -18.30 23.00 -6.01
C PRO A 243 -16.83 22.60 -5.90
N ILE A 244 -15.98 23.25 -6.72
CA ILE A 244 -14.55 23.00 -6.79
C ILE A 244 -13.79 24.26 -6.45
N PHE A 245 -12.76 24.15 -5.61
CA PHE A 245 -11.83 25.21 -5.31
C PHE A 245 -10.41 24.78 -5.65
N ALA A 246 -9.67 25.63 -6.35
CA ALA A 246 -8.26 25.42 -6.67
C ALA A 246 -7.42 26.39 -5.86
N TYR A 247 -6.43 25.84 -5.15
CA TYR A 247 -5.56 26.57 -4.24
C TYR A 247 -4.10 26.39 -4.63
N ASP A 248 -3.31 27.44 -4.39
CA ASP A 248 -1.86 27.37 -4.42
C ASP A 248 -1.35 26.73 -3.12
N ALA A 249 -0.80 25.54 -3.21
CA ALA A 249 -0.22 24.81 -2.08
C ALA A 249 1.33 24.94 -2.04
N SER A 250 1.87 25.96 -2.73
CA SER A 250 3.33 26.12 -2.86
C SER A 250 4.03 26.67 -1.61
N LEU A 251 3.28 27.03 -0.56
CA LEU A 251 3.76 27.71 0.64
C LEU A 251 4.58 28.97 0.30
N GLY A 252 3.96 29.85 -0.51
CA GLY A 252 4.55 31.12 -0.92
C GLY A 252 5.52 31.00 -2.11
N GLY A 253 5.31 30.05 -3.01
CA GLY A 253 6.12 29.84 -4.21
C GLY A 253 7.37 29.00 -3.99
N LYS A 254 7.47 28.33 -2.84
CA LYS A 254 8.65 27.53 -2.48
C LYS A 254 8.61 26.11 -3.08
N TYR A 255 7.43 25.51 -3.15
CA TYR A 255 7.26 24.13 -3.59
C TYR A 255 6.33 24.05 -4.80
N PRO A 256 6.54 23.08 -5.71
CA PRO A 256 5.75 22.94 -6.94
C PRO A 256 4.44 22.19 -6.71
N VAL A 257 3.60 22.60 -5.75
CA VAL A 257 2.41 21.86 -5.31
C VAL A 257 1.15 22.69 -5.47
N ILE A 258 0.08 22.04 -5.93
CA ILE A 258 -1.28 22.56 -6.09
C ILE A 258 -2.23 21.72 -5.24
N CYS A 259 -3.27 22.35 -4.69
CA CYS A 259 -4.38 21.67 -4.03
C CYS A 259 -5.70 21.99 -4.75
N VAL A 260 -6.53 20.97 -5.00
CA VAL A 260 -7.90 21.14 -5.51
C VAL A 260 -8.85 20.42 -4.59
N VAL A 261 -9.89 21.13 -4.13
CA VAL A 261 -10.87 20.59 -3.19
C VAL A 261 -12.23 20.49 -3.87
N LEU A 262 -12.83 19.32 -3.74
CA LEU A 262 -14.21 19.03 -4.13
C LEU A 262 -15.09 19.05 -2.87
N PHE A 263 -16.17 19.82 -2.91
CA PHE A 263 -17.21 19.79 -1.89
C PHE A 263 -18.43 19.01 -2.38
N ASN A 264 -19.03 18.25 -1.49
CA ASN A 264 -20.33 17.62 -1.71
C ASN A 264 -21.37 18.23 -0.77
N PRO A 265 -22.15 19.24 -1.23
CA PRO A 265 -23.17 19.90 -0.39
C PRO A 265 -24.33 18.99 0.02
N GLN A 266 -24.52 17.84 -0.66
CA GLN A 266 -25.63 16.93 -0.37
C GLN A 266 -25.44 16.20 0.97
N ASN A 267 -24.21 15.90 1.34
CA ASN A 267 -23.86 15.21 2.58
C ASN A 267 -22.91 15.99 3.49
N GLY A 268 -22.47 17.20 3.06
CA GLY A 268 -21.59 18.08 3.84
C GLY A 268 -20.14 17.61 3.90
N THR A 269 -19.69 16.79 2.94
CA THR A 269 -18.34 16.24 2.91
C THR A 269 -17.43 16.96 1.92
N CYS A 270 -16.11 16.77 2.04
CA CYS A 270 -15.14 17.28 1.08
C CYS A 270 -14.01 16.28 0.80
N PHE A 271 -13.30 16.51 -0.31
CA PHE A 271 -12.11 15.76 -0.67
C PHE A 271 -11.06 16.71 -1.22
N ALA A 272 -9.87 16.73 -0.59
CA ALA A 272 -8.73 17.51 -1.05
C ALA A 272 -7.73 16.63 -1.78
N SER A 273 -7.52 16.95 -3.06
CA SER A 273 -6.48 16.35 -3.88
C SER A 273 -5.28 17.29 -3.95
N PHE A 274 -4.09 16.71 -3.89
CA PHE A 274 -2.84 17.43 -4.09
C PHE A 274 -2.15 16.88 -5.34
N GLY A 275 -1.35 17.72 -5.99
CA GLY A 275 -0.56 17.31 -7.13
C GLY A 275 0.66 18.21 -7.27
N ALA A 276 1.79 17.62 -7.61
CA ALA A 276 3.03 18.31 -7.77
C ALA A 276 3.66 18.06 -9.14
N HIS A 277 4.24 19.11 -9.71
CA HIS A 277 5.10 19.06 -10.89
C HIS A 277 5.82 20.42 -11.04
N PRO A 278 7.05 20.49 -11.58
CA PRO A 278 7.73 21.77 -11.88
C PRO A 278 6.93 22.71 -12.79
N ASP A 279 6.17 22.18 -13.74
CA ASP A 279 5.24 22.96 -14.57
C ASP A 279 3.89 23.12 -13.85
N PHE A 280 3.47 24.38 -13.65
CA PHE A 280 2.22 24.72 -12.94
C PHE A 280 0.98 24.07 -13.59
N GLY A 281 0.91 24.10 -14.93
CA GLY A 281 -0.23 23.55 -15.66
C GLY A 281 -0.32 22.03 -15.52
N VAL A 282 0.81 21.34 -15.53
CA VAL A 282 0.89 19.89 -15.30
C VAL A 282 0.51 19.56 -13.85
N ALA A 283 1.00 20.32 -12.87
CA ALA A 283 0.62 20.14 -11.47
C ALA A 283 -0.90 20.28 -11.29
N LEU A 284 -1.48 21.34 -11.87
CA LEU A 284 -2.93 21.59 -11.79
C LEU A 284 -3.76 20.51 -12.49
N GLU A 285 -3.36 20.08 -13.71
CA GLU A 285 -4.04 18.99 -14.44
C GLU A 285 -3.98 17.68 -13.66
N ARG A 286 -2.82 17.34 -13.11
CA ARG A 286 -2.64 16.14 -12.27
C ARG A 286 -3.56 16.17 -11.06
N THR A 287 -3.63 17.30 -10.36
CA THR A 287 -4.48 17.46 -9.17
C THR A 287 -5.96 17.23 -9.49
N VAL A 288 -6.45 17.78 -10.61
CA VAL A 288 -7.85 17.60 -11.04
C VAL A 288 -8.11 16.16 -11.50
N THR A 289 -7.19 15.54 -12.22
CA THR A 289 -7.35 14.14 -12.64
C THR A 289 -7.26 13.16 -11.46
N GLU A 290 -6.51 13.50 -10.41
CA GLU A 290 -6.44 12.73 -9.15
C GLU A 290 -7.76 12.70 -8.40
N LEU A 291 -8.50 13.80 -8.34
CA LEU A 291 -9.82 13.88 -7.70
C LEU A 291 -10.75 12.72 -8.09
N LEU A 292 -10.69 12.31 -9.35
CA LEU A 292 -11.62 11.36 -9.95
C LEU A 292 -10.95 10.06 -10.42
N GLN A 293 -9.69 9.82 -10.06
CA GLN A 293 -9.00 8.58 -10.44
C GLN A 293 -9.75 7.36 -9.91
N GLY A 294 -10.24 6.51 -10.82
CA GLY A 294 -10.96 5.28 -10.47
C GLY A 294 -12.38 5.52 -9.89
N ARG A 295 -12.87 6.77 -9.87
CA ARG A 295 -14.18 7.13 -9.30
C ARG A 295 -15.13 7.61 -10.39
N SER A 296 -16.38 7.19 -10.31
CA SER A 296 -17.50 7.82 -11.04
C SER A 296 -18.13 8.92 -10.17
N LEU A 297 -18.95 9.79 -10.78
CA LEU A 297 -19.65 10.83 -10.02
C LEU A 297 -20.62 10.26 -8.95
N LYS A 298 -20.97 8.98 -9.03
CA LYS A 298 -21.83 8.30 -8.05
C LYS A 298 -21.05 7.81 -6.82
N ASP A 299 -19.74 7.78 -6.91
CA ASP A 299 -18.84 7.25 -5.86
C ASP A 299 -18.23 8.39 -5.03
N LEU A 300 -18.82 9.62 -5.09
CA LEU A 300 -18.31 10.81 -4.40
C LEU A 300 -19.05 11.11 -3.07
N ASP A 301 -19.80 10.17 -2.55
CA ASP A 301 -20.53 10.26 -1.27
C ASP A 301 -19.81 9.65 -0.08
N VAL A 302 -18.61 9.10 -0.31
CA VAL A 302 -17.83 8.35 0.69
C VAL A 302 -16.83 9.20 1.49
N PHE A 303 -16.76 10.51 1.23
CA PHE A 303 -15.80 11.40 1.89
C PHE A 303 -16.25 11.82 3.29
N THR A 304 -15.31 12.36 4.08
CA THR A 304 -15.56 12.84 5.44
C THR A 304 -15.96 14.32 5.47
N PRO A 305 -16.81 14.74 6.42
CA PRO A 305 -17.04 16.16 6.69
C PRO A 305 -15.77 16.84 7.22
N PRO A 306 -15.48 18.10 6.86
CA PRO A 306 -14.44 18.88 7.52
C PRO A 306 -14.77 19.13 8.99
N THR A 307 -13.74 19.29 9.82
CA THR A 307 -13.87 19.51 11.27
C THR A 307 -13.18 20.81 11.70
N PHE A 308 -13.49 21.31 12.91
CA PHE A 308 -12.74 22.36 13.60
C PHE A 308 -11.81 21.79 14.68
N ASP A 309 -11.70 20.46 14.78
CA ASP A 309 -10.78 19.80 15.69
C ASP A 309 -9.42 19.62 14.99
N ASP A 310 -8.58 20.64 15.10
CA ASP A 310 -7.26 20.64 14.49
C ASP A 310 -6.32 19.62 15.16
N GLU A 311 -6.56 19.24 16.41
CA GLU A 311 -5.77 18.23 17.11
C GLU A 311 -6.06 16.84 16.50
N GLU A 312 -7.33 16.50 16.25
CA GLU A 312 -7.72 15.27 15.57
C GLU A 312 -7.18 15.22 14.12
N VAL A 313 -7.24 16.36 13.41
CA VAL A 313 -6.71 16.47 12.04
C VAL A 313 -5.21 16.22 12.00
N ALA A 314 -4.46 16.67 12.99
CA ALA A 314 -3.00 16.50 13.09
C ALA A 314 -2.57 15.12 13.62
N GLU A 315 -3.49 14.27 14.07
CA GLU A 315 -3.15 12.93 14.57
C GLU A 315 -2.48 12.07 13.49
N HIS A 316 -1.50 11.28 13.92
CA HIS A 316 -0.73 10.41 13.03
C HIS A 316 -1.62 9.48 12.19
N ALA A 317 -2.66 8.89 12.79
CA ALA A 317 -3.59 8.00 12.08
C ALA A 317 -4.35 8.71 10.95
N ASN A 318 -4.71 10.01 11.14
CA ASN A 318 -5.33 10.80 10.09
C ASN A 318 -4.34 11.13 8.96
N LEU A 319 -3.10 11.49 9.29
CA LEU A 319 -2.05 11.76 8.30
C LEU A 319 -1.70 10.49 7.51
N GLU A 320 -1.69 9.32 8.15
CA GLU A 320 -1.54 8.03 7.49
C GLU A 320 -2.68 7.75 6.50
N THR A 321 -3.94 8.02 6.88
CA THR A 321 -5.09 7.91 6.00
C THR A 321 -4.93 8.81 4.77
N HIS A 322 -4.48 10.05 4.96
CA HIS A 322 -4.16 10.95 3.84
C HIS A 322 -3.00 10.45 2.98
N PHE A 323 -2.05 9.75 3.55
CA PHE A 323 -0.97 9.13 2.79
C PHE A 323 -1.47 7.97 1.93
N ILE A 324 -2.39 7.13 2.44
CA ILE A 324 -2.90 5.94 1.76
C ILE A 324 -3.82 6.32 0.59
N ASP A 325 -4.87 7.11 0.84
CA ASP A 325 -5.94 7.36 -0.16
C ASP A 325 -6.53 8.78 -0.16
N SER A 326 -5.98 9.69 0.65
CA SER A 326 -6.40 11.08 0.80
C SER A 326 -7.83 11.27 1.38
N SER A 327 -8.42 10.24 2.00
CA SER A 327 -9.79 10.29 2.55
C SER A 327 -9.88 10.77 4.01
N GLY A 328 -8.77 11.16 4.62
CA GLY A 328 -8.70 11.62 6.00
C GLY A 328 -9.47 12.91 6.26
N LEU A 329 -9.55 13.29 7.53
CA LEU A 329 -10.17 14.51 8.02
C LEU A 329 -9.39 15.76 7.58
N ILE A 330 -10.12 16.84 7.27
CA ILE A 330 -9.56 18.13 6.88
C ILE A 330 -10.12 19.21 7.79
N SER A 331 -9.27 20.14 8.22
CA SER A 331 -9.72 21.31 8.98
C SER A 331 -10.49 22.31 8.13
N TRP A 332 -11.56 22.91 8.69
CA TRP A 332 -12.23 24.09 8.11
C TRP A 332 -11.28 25.28 7.96
N ASP A 333 -10.19 25.33 8.72
CA ASP A 333 -9.21 26.40 8.68
C ASP A 333 -8.47 26.49 7.35
N LEU A 334 -8.37 25.38 6.61
CA LEU A 334 -7.82 25.35 5.24
C LEU A 334 -8.59 26.26 4.29
N PHE A 335 -9.87 26.54 4.56
CA PHE A 335 -10.80 27.29 3.70
C PHE A 335 -11.09 28.71 4.19
N LYS A 336 -10.29 29.30 5.10
CA LYS A 336 -10.46 30.68 5.55
C LYS A 336 -10.40 31.65 4.36
N GLU A 337 -11.22 32.71 4.41
CA GLU A 337 -11.17 33.78 3.39
C GLU A 337 -9.80 34.47 3.32
N LYS A 338 -9.12 34.59 4.48
CA LYS A 338 -7.77 35.14 4.56
C LYS A 338 -6.77 34.00 4.61
N ALA A 339 -6.08 33.79 3.52
CA ALA A 339 -4.98 32.82 3.46
C ALA A 339 -3.76 33.26 4.30
N ASP A 340 -2.97 32.28 4.73
CA ASP A 340 -1.77 32.51 5.56
C ASP A 340 -0.60 33.11 4.76
N TYR A 341 -0.66 33.00 3.43
CA TYR A 341 0.32 33.61 2.51
C TYR A 341 -0.36 34.04 1.21
N PRO A 342 0.25 34.98 0.45
CA PRO A 342 -0.31 35.41 -0.82
C PRO A 342 -0.11 34.34 -1.90
N PHE A 343 -1.02 34.32 -2.89
CA PHE A 343 -0.85 33.55 -4.12
C PHE A 343 0.45 33.94 -4.84
N VAL A 344 1.17 32.94 -5.32
CA VAL A 344 2.37 33.10 -6.15
C VAL A 344 2.17 32.36 -7.48
N ASP A 345 2.33 33.05 -8.59
CA ASP A 345 2.33 32.48 -9.93
C ASP A 345 3.73 31.87 -10.21
N TRP A 346 3.98 30.71 -9.62
CA TRP A 346 5.27 30.06 -9.68
C TRP A 346 5.46 29.25 -10.97
N SER A 347 6.70 29.05 -11.36
CA SER A 347 7.10 28.14 -12.43
C SER A 347 8.53 27.65 -12.18
N PHE A 348 8.68 26.35 -12.15
CA PHE A 348 9.98 25.66 -12.04
C PHE A 348 10.27 24.85 -13.32
N SER A 349 9.47 25.05 -14.37
CA SER A 349 9.53 24.29 -15.61
C SER A 349 10.78 24.58 -16.44
N GLY A 350 11.27 23.54 -17.11
CA GLY A 350 12.42 23.56 -18.00
C GLY A 350 12.54 22.26 -18.76
N THR A 351 13.74 21.91 -19.18
CA THR A 351 14.05 20.52 -19.56
C THR A 351 14.00 19.64 -18.32
N THR A 352 13.76 18.34 -18.46
CA THR A 352 13.72 17.40 -17.33
C THR A 352 15.02 17.40 -16.51
N GLN A 353 16.16 17.74 -17.14
CA GLN A 353 17.44 17.92 -16.44
C GLN A 353 17.43 19.18 -15.55
N GLU A 354 16.93 20.31 -16.07
CA GLU A 354 16.82 21.57 -15.32
C GLU A 354 15.80 21.44 -14.19
N GLU A 355 14.65 20.80 -14.44
CA GLU A 355 13.62 20.51 -13.46
C GLU A 355 14.17 19.64 -12.31
N PHE A 356 14.91 18.57 -12.65
CA PHE A 356 15.58 17.74 -11.63
C PHE A 356 16.56 18.56 -10.78
N ALA A 357 17.39 19.39 -11.42
CA ALA A 357 18.36 20.23 -10.70
C ALA A 357 17.66 21.24 -9.77
N THR A 358 16.53 21.80 -10.20
CA THR A 358 15.72 22.74 -9.42
C THR A 358 15.09 22.06 -8.20
N LEU A 359 14.46 20.90 -8.37
CA LEU A 359 13.88 20.14 -7.26
C LEU A 359 14.94 19.71 -6.23
N MET A 360 16.12 19.26 -6.71
CA MET A 360 17.25 18.92 -5.84
C MET A 360 17.81 20.15 -5.09
N ALA A 361 17.70 21.35 -5.66
CA ALA A 361 18.12 22.57 -4.96
C ALA A 361 17.20 22.87 -3.76
N ILE A 362 15.89 22.64 -3.88
CA ILE A 362 14.94 22.83 -2.78
C ILE A 362 15.30 21.90 -1.60
N PHE A 363 15.53 20.62 -1.81
CA PHE A 363 15.94 19.68 -0.74
C PHE A 363 17.25 20.11 -0.08
N ARG A 364 18.22 20.58 -0.88
CA ARG A 364 19.50 21.06 -0.35
C ARG A 364 19.34 22.31 0.52
N GLU A 365 18.47 23.24 0.13
CA GLU A 365 18.15 24.44 0.92
C GLU A 365 17.45 24.11 2.24
N GLU A 366 16.64 23.03 2.25
CA GLU A 366 16.02 22.48 3.46
C GLU A 366 17.01 21.71 4.35
N GLY A 367 18.23 21.49 3.87
CA GLY A 367 19.21 20.67 4.58
C GLY A 367 18.91 19.17 4.55
N GLN A 368 18.01 18.72 3.66
CA GLN A 368 17.64 17.32 3.52
C GLN A 368 18.58 16.58 2.57
N GLU A 369 18.86 15.32 2.89
CA GLU A 369 19.63 14.44 2.02
C GLU A 369 18.68 13.59 1.15
N VAL A 370 19.06 13.37 -0.08
CA VAL A 370 18.29 12.58 -1.04
C VAL A 370 19.10 11.34 -1.42
N TYR A 371 18.45 10.18 -1.38
CA TYR A 371 19.04 8.91 -1.78
C TYR A 371 18.28 8.40 -3.00
N ILE A 372 18.98 7.97 -4.05
CA ILE A 372 18.36 7.52 -5.30
C ILE A 372 18.88 6.11 -5.66
N ALA A 373 17.94 5.20 -5.88
CA ALA A 373 18.19 3.96 -6.62
C ALA A 373 17.57 4.07 -8.01
N ASP A 374 18.38 3.88 -9.05
CA ASP A 374 17.96 3.88 -10.44
C ASP A 374 17.86 2.46 -10.97
N TYR A 375 16.84 2.20 -11.77
CA TYR A 375 16.56 0.90 -12.37
C TYR A 375 16.31 1.08 -13.88
N ASP A 376 17.09 0.39 -14.72
CA ASP A 376 16.88 0.33 -16.17
C ASP A 376 16.88 -1.11 -16.73
N HIS A 377 16.97 -2.08 -15.83
CA HIS A 377 17.09 -3.50 -16.15
C HIS A 377 15.89 -4.10 -16.91
N LEU A 378 14.75 -3.42 -16.93
CA LEU A 378 13.57 -3.79 -17.71
C LEU A 378 13.48 -3.04 -19.05
N GLY A 379 14.44 -2.16 -19.37
CA GLY A 379 14.50 -1.35 -20.59
C GLY A 379 13.56 -0.14 -20.58
N VAL A 380 13.10 0.26 -19.38
CA VAL A 380 12.42 1.52 -19.06
C VAL A 380 13.09 2.05 -17.80
N TYR A 381 13.35 3.35 -17.75
CA TYR A 381 13.93 3.95 -16.55
C TYR A 381 12.89 4.02 -15.43
N ALA A 382 13.30 3.58 -14.26
CA ALA A 382 12.56 3.77 -13.03
C ALA A 382 13.52 4.16 -11.91
N CYS A 383 13.00 4.78 -10.85
CA CYS A 383 13.79 5.08 -9.67
C CYS A 383 12.96 4.91 -8.40
N ARG A 384 13.66 4.88 -7.28
CA ARG A 384 13.10 4.99 -5.93
C ARG A 384 13.92 6.03 -5.15
N ILE A 385 13.24 6.98 -4.53
CA ILE A 385 13.84 8.13 -3.88
C ILE A 385 13.32 8.27 -2.46
N PRO A 386 13.93 7.61 -1.46
CA PRO A 386 13.66 7.87 -0.05
C PRO A 386 14.22 9.23 0.36
N VAL A 387 13.41 9.97 1.12
CA VAL A 387 13.76 11.22 1.80
C VAL A 387 13.25 11.15 3.24
N GLU A 388 13.99 11.68 4.20
CA GLU A 388 13.85 11.40 5.62
C GLU A 388 12.51 11.75 6.29
N ASP A 389 11.66 12.60 5.71
CA ASP A 389 10.56 13.26 6.45
C ASP A 389 9.19 12.57 6.44
N LEU A 390 9.05 11.34 5.94
CA LEU A 390 7.76 10.64 5.90
C LEU A 390 7.91 9.20 6.39
N VAL A 391 7.59 8.98 7.66
CA VAL A 391 7.62 7.65 8.29
C VAL A 391 6.19 7.21 8.59
N LEU A 392 5.80 6.05 8.07
CA LEU A 392 4.56 5.35 8.43
C LEU A 392 4.89 4.24 9.43
N ALA A 393 3.98 4.00 10.39
CA ALA A 393 4.12 2.89 11.32
C ALA A 393 4.01 1.55 10.59
N ASN A 394 4.77 0.55 11.05
CA ASN A 394 4.83 -0.76 10.45
C ASN A 394 4.34 -1.86 11.39
N ASN A 395 3.58 -2.81 10.84
CA ASN A 395 3.10 -4.02 11.50
C ASN A 395 3.81 -5.27 10.92
N ASN A 396 5.14 -5.31 10.93
CA ASN A 396 5.84 -6.53 10.51
C ASN A 396 5.80 -7.59 11.61
N MET A 397 5.17 -8.71 11.28
CA MET A 397 5.27 -9.93 12.05
C MET A 397 6.66 -10.55 11.85
N GLY A 398 7.38 -10.88 12.92
CA GLY A 398 8.66 -11.57 12.81
C GLY A 398 8.53 -12.91 12.06
N ALA A 399 9.59 -13.32 11.36
CA ALA A 399 9.59 -14.53 10.56
C ALA A 399 9.18 -15.80 11.36
N GLY A 400 9.53 -15.89 12.63
CA GLY A 400 9.19 -17.00 13.51
C GLY A 400 7.69 -17.14 13.76
N LEU A 401 6.99 -16.04 13.96
CA LEU A 401 5.53 -16.07 14.14
C LEU A 401 4.81 -16.46 12.86
N ARG A 402 5.29 -16.00 11.69
CA ARG A 402 4.73 -16.41 10.40
C ARG A 402 4.81 -17.92 10.20
N ASP A 403 5.99 -18.52 10.37
CA ASP A 403 6.18 -19.96 10.20
C ASP A 403 5.30 -20.75 11.19
N THR A 404 5.15 -20.25 12.41
CA THR A 404 4.25 -20.77 13.45
C THR A 404 2.79 -20.76 12.98
N LEU A 405 2.28 -19.63 12.50
CA LEU A 405 0.89 -19.50 12.06
C LEU A 405 0.58 -20.33 10.81
N LEU A 406 1.49 -20.38 9.85
CA LEU A 406 1.33 -21.21 8.65
C LEU A 406 1.28 -22.70 8.96
N ALA A 407 1.94 -23.14 10.04
CA ALA A 407 1.95 -24.53 10.47
C ALA A 407 0.67 -24.96 11.23
N LEU A 408 -0.15 -24.01 11.74
CA LEU A 408 -1.29 -24.29 12.61
C LEU A 408 -2.28 -25.34 12.07
N PRO A 409 -2.74 -25.31 10.79
CA PRO A 409 -3.73 -26.28 10.31
C PRO A 409 -3.26 -27.73 10.34
N ALA A 410 -1.95 -27.95 10.35
CA ALA A 410 -1.33 -29.29 10.43
C ALA A 410 -0.62 -29.53 11.76
N SER A 411 -0.71 -28.59 12.71
CA SER A 411 -0.05 -28.71 14.01
C SER A 411 -0.70 -29.76 14.90
N ASN A 412 0.09 -30.33 15.77
CA ASN A 412 -0.36 -31.26 16.80
C ASN A 412 0.34 -30.90 18.12
N TRP A 413 0.15 -29.64 18.54
CA TRP A 413 0.73 -29.10 19.74
C TRP A 413 -0.04 -29.53 20.99
N ASN A 414 0.58 -29.37 22.14
CA ASN A 414 -0.15 -29.52 23.38
C ASN A 414 -1.06 -28.29 23.65
N PRO A 415 -2.11 -28.42 24.47
CA PRO A 415 -3.05 -27.34 24.76
C PRO A 415 -2.37 -26.02 25.24
N GLU A 416 -1.33 -26.11 26.05
CA GLU A 416 -0.63 -24.94 26.60
C GLU A 416 0.11 -24.14 25.52
N GLU A 417 0.62 -24.80 24.48
CA GLU A 417 1.29 -24.12 23.35
C GLU A 417 0.31 -23.28 22.52
N TYR A 418 -0.93 -23.78 22.29
CA TYR A 418 -1.96 -22.99 21.62
C TYR A 418 -2.39 -21.76 22.42
N LEU A 419 -2.60 -21.92 23.73
CA LEU A 419 -2.97 -20.80 24.62
C LEU A 419 -1.80 -19.82 24.77
N GLY A 420 -0.56 -20.32 24.81
CA GLY A 420 0.64 -19.49 24.82
C GLY A 420 0.77 -18.59 23.59
N LEU A 421 0.33 -19.07 22.42
CA LEU A 421 0.31 -18.25 21.20
C LEU A 421 -0.72 -17.11 21.28
N ILE A 422 -1.86 -17.30 21.94
CA ILE A 422 -2.80 -16.19 22.20
C ILE A 422 -2.12 -15.09 23.03
N ALA A 423 -1.47 -15.49 24.13
CA ALA A 423 -0.74 -14.55 24.98
C ALA A 423 0.37 -13.81 24.22
N GLN A 424 1.11 -14.52 23.35
CA GLN A 424 2.14 -13.92 22.52
C GLN A 424 1.56 -12.86 21.56
N LEU A 425 0.44 -13.15 20.88
CA LEU A 425 -0.22 -12.21 19.99
C LEU A 425 -0.68 -10.94 20.73
N ASP A 426 -1.14 -11.09 21.97
CA ASP A 426 -1.55 -9.96 22.84
C ASP A 426 -0.33 -9.14 23.31
N GLU A 427 0.75 -9.80 23.74
CA GLU A 427 1.98 -9.15 24.19
C GLU A 427 2.69 -8.38 23.07
N GLU A 428 2.65 -8.89 21.84
CA GLU A 428 3.19 -8.23 20.64
C GLU A 428 2.28 -7.10 20.13
N GLY A 429 1.10 -6.90 20.71
CA GLY A 429 0.19 -5.80 20.43
C GLY A 429 -0.52 -5.90 19.07
N HIS A 430 -0.71 -7.11 18.54
CA HIS A 430 -1.43 -7.30 17.29
C HIS A 430 -2.92 -6.97 17.43
N ASP A 431 -3.42 -6.09 16.56
CA ASP A 431 -4.83 -5.72 16.52
C ASP A 431 -5.70 -6.91 16.07
N ASP A 432 -6.76 -7.19 16.82
CA ASP A 432 -7.71 -8.29 16.56
C ASP A 432 -8.41 -8.18 15.20
N PHE A 433 -8.53 -6.98 14.63
CA PHE A 433 -9.10 -6.74 13.31
C PHE A 433 -8.12 -7.01 12.16
N THR A 434 -6.83 -7.13 12.45
CA THR A 434 -5.80 -7.38 11.42
C THR A 434 -6.03 -8.72 10.75
N ARG A 435 -5.95 -8.74 9.42
CA ARG A 435 -6.07 -9.97 8.63
C ARG A 435 -4.79 -10.77 8.68
N VAL A 436 -4.89 -12.00 9.15
CA VAL A 436 -3.72 -12.91 9.29
C VAL A 436 -2.96 -13.08 7.98
N ARG A 437 -3.65 -13.17 6.84
CA ARG A 437 -3.00 -13.30 5.52
C ARG A 437 -2.09 -12.12 5.16
N GLU A 438 -2.42 -10.92 5.62
CA GLU A 438 -1.62 -9.71 5.37
C GLU A 438 -0.32 -9.77 6.16
N LEU A 439 -0.40 -10.20 7.42
CA LEU A 439 0.78 -10.43 8.26
C LEU A 439 1.68 -11.56 7.73
N LEU A 440 1.08 -12.56 7.09
CA LEU A 440 1.82 -13.70 6.52
C LEU A 440 2.40 -13.41 5.13
N GLY A 441 2.01 -12.32 4.49
CA GLY A 441 2.32 -12.09 3.09
C GLY A 441 1.69 -13.12 2.16
N LEU A 442 0.45 -13.57 2.44
CA LEU A 442 -0.22 -14.65 1.72
C LEU A 442 -1.31 -14.13 0.78
N ALA A 443 -1.14 -14.36 -0.52
CA ALA A 443 -2.20 -14.14 -1.51
C ALA A 443 -3.15 -15.34 -1.55
N SER A 444 -4.23 -15.29 -0.77
CA SER A 444 -5.27 -16.34 -0.73
C SER A 444 -6.50 -15.96 -1.56
N GLY A 445 -7.19 -16.93 -2.16
CA GLY A 445 -8.45 -16.73 -2.88
C GLY A 445 -9.63 -16.55 -1.91
N LYS A 446 -10.74 -15.97 -2.41
CA LYS A 446 -11.96 -15.70 -1.62
C LYS A 446 -12.65 -16.95 -1.08
N ASP A 447 -12.39 -18.08 -1.67
CA ASP A 447 -12.90 -19.42 -1.33
C ASP A 447 -12.10 -20.11 -0.21
N ASN A 448 -11.03 -19.49 0.27
CA ASN A 448 -10.15 -20.03 1.30
C ASN A 448 -10.35 -19.30 2.64
N GLY A 449 -10.38 -20.04 3.74
CA GLY A 449 -10.53 -19.48 5.09
C GLY A 449 -9.49 -18.43 5.47
N TRP A 450 -8.27 -18.54 4.97
CA TRP A 450 -7.22 -17.53 5.16
C TRP A 450 -7.57 -16.14 4.61
N TYR A 451 -8.50 -16.06 3.63
CA TYR A 451 -8.84 -14.78 3.00
C TYR A 451 -9.48 -13.77 3.97
N THR A 452 -10.36 -14.25 4.84
CA THR A 452 -11.13 -13.42 5.78
C THR A 452 -10.64 -13.53 7.22
N LEU A 453 -9.75 -14.48 7.52
CA LEU A 453 -9.27 -14.75 8.87
C LEU A 453 -8.63 -13.50 9.48
N ARG A 454 -9.13 -13.08 10.64
CA ARG A 454 -8.57 -12.02 11.48
C ARG A 454 -7.95 -12.61 12.76
N ILE A 455 -7.11 -11.83 13.43
CA ILE A 455 -6.46 -12.25 14.69
C ILE A 455 -7.50 -12.68 15.74
N GLY A 456 -8.58 -11.92 15.95
CA GLY A 456 -9.64 -12.31 16.88
C GLY A 456 -10.31 -13.66 16.53
N GLU A 457 -10.55 -13.93 15.24
CA GLU A 457 -11.06 -15.23 14.80
C GLU A 457 -10.01 -16.35 15.00
N LEU A 458 -8.74 -16.06 14.78
CA LEU A 458 -7.65 -17.01 15.04
C LEU A 458 -7.57 -17.35 16.53
N LYS A 459 -7.76 -16.38 17.43
CA LYS A 459 -7.80 -16.62 18.88
C LYS A 459 -8.94 -17.57 19.28
N ALA A 460 -10.12 -17.47 18.63
CA ALA A 460 -11.19 -18.47 18.84
C ALA A 460 -10.73 -19.89 18.49
N MET A 461 -10.05 -20.06 17.34
CA MET A 461 -9.53 -21.36 16.92
C MET A 461 -8.43 -21.89 17.85
N LEU A 462 -7.54 -21.01 18.31
CA LEU A 462 -6.47 -21.37 19.26
C LEU A 462 -7.03 -21.78 20.62
N ALA A 463 -8.05 -21.07 21.12
CA ALA A 463 -8.73 -21.40 22.36
C ALA A 463 -9.43 -22.78 22.28
N LEU A 464 -10.07 -23.09 21.15
CA LEU A 464 -10.62 -24.43 20.88
C LEU A 464 -9.54 -25.51 20.87
N ALA A 465 -8.42 -25.26 20.20
CA ALA A 465 -7.27 -26.16 20.16
C ALA A 465 -6.64 -26.37 21.55
N GLY A 466 -6.62 -25.34 22.37
CA GLY A 466 -6.15 -25.35 23.74
C GLY A 466 -7.16 -25.91 24.76
N GLY A 467 -8.41 -26.18 24.34
CA GLY A 467 -9.48 -26.70 25.21
C GLY A 467 -10.04 -25.69 26.21
N ASP A 468 -9.77 -24.38 26.03
CA ASP A 468 -10.33 -23.30 26.84
C ASP A 468 -11.67 -22.85 26.23
N LEU A 469 -12.78 -23.46 26.70
CA LEU A 469 -14.10 -23.21 26.14
C LEU A 469 -14.64 -21.81 26.49
N ASP A 470 -14.23 -21.23 27.63
CA ASP A 470 -14.62 -19.87 28.02
C ASP A 470 -14.03 -18.85 27.05
N GLN A 471 -12.74 -18.93 26.81
CA GLN A 471 -12.04 -18.10 25.82
C GLN A 471 -12.58 -18.34 24.41
N ALA A 472 -12.82 -19.60 24.03
CA ALA A 472 -13.38 -19.95 22.74
C ALA A 472 -14.75 -19.30 22.51
N LEU A 473 -15.61 -19.24 23.52
CA LEU A 473 -16.91 -18.57 23.44
C LEU A 473 -16.75 -17.07 23.24
N ILE A 474 -15.92 -16.40 24.06
CA ILE A 474 -15.68 -14.96 23.97
C ILE A 474 -15.22 -14.58 22.54
N TRP A 475 -14.21 -15.28 22.01
CA TRP A 475 -13.68 -14.98 20.68
C TRP A 475 -14.62 -15.43 19.55
N THR A 476 -15.47 -16.42 19.76
CA THR A 476 -16.53 -16.80 18.80
C THR A 476 -17.59 -15.69 18.71
N GLU A 477 -18.00 -15.10 19.82
CA GLU A 477 -18.93 -13.96 19.86
C GLU A 477 -18.33 -12.73 19.17
N TRP A 478 -17.07 -12.38 19.48
CA TRP A 478 -16.33 -11.34 18.78
C TRP A 478 -16.31 -11.58 17.26
N THR A 479 -16.01 -12.82 16.84
CA THR A 479 -15.95 -13.23 15.44
C THR A 479 -17.30 -13.03 14.74
N MET A 480 -18.41 -13.39 15.38
CA MET A 480 -19.75 -13.20 14.81
C MET A 480 -20.16 -11.74 14.72
N GLU A 481 -19.78 -10.92 15.70
CA GLU A 481 -20.08 -9.49 15.72
C GLU A 481 -19.34 -8.75 14.60
N PHE A 482 -18.04 -8.96 14.48
CA PHE A 482 -17.18 -8.17 13.60
C PHE A 482 -16.89 -8.79 12.23
N ASN A 483 -16.96 -10.11 12.10
CA ASN A 483 -16.71 -10.82 10.84
C ASN A 483 -17.96 -11.41 10.19
N GLY A 484 -19.07 -11.52 10.90
CA GLY A 484 -20.26 -12.23 10.42
C GLY A 484 -20.82 -11.70 9.10
N SER A 485 -20.68 -10.39 8.84
CA SER A 485 -21.15 -9.75 7.61
C SER A 485 -20.32 -10.07 6.36
N ILE A 486 -19.07 -10.53 6.52
CA ILE A 486 -18.16 -10.87 5.41
C ILE A 486 -18.05 -12.38 5.15
N PHE A 487 -18.67 -13.20 5.99
CA PHE A 487 -18.64 -14.65 5.86
C PHE A 487 -19.54 -15.16 4.74
N SER A 488 -19.15 -16.30 4.15
CA SER A 488 -20.10 -17.07 3.37
C SER A 488 -21.24 -17.57 4.27
N PRO A 489 -22.43 -17.86 3.71
CA PRO A 489 -23.54 -18.44 4.48
C PRO A 489 -23.15 -19.69 5.27
N GLU A 490 -22.31 -20.56 4.70
CA GLU A 490 -21.81 -21.79 5.33
C GLU A 490 -20.92 -21.48 6.53
N ARG A 491 -19.98 -20.52 6.41
CA ARG A 491 -19.08 -20.13 7.50
C ARG A 491 -19.85 -19.43 8.62
N ALA A 492 -20.78 -18.53 8.28
CA ALA A 492 -21.65 -17.89 9.27
C ALA A 492 -22.53 -18.91 10.01
N ASN A 493 -23.01 -19.95 9.30
CA ASN A 493 -23.79 -21.03 9.92
C ASN A 493 -22.95 -21.92 10.84
N TYR A 494 -21.70 -22.20 10.47
CA TYR A 494 -20.75 -22.90 11.33
C TYR A 494 -20.54 -22.17 12.65
N TYR A 495 -20.24 -20.87 12.63
CA TYR A 495 -20.01 -20.09 13.86
C TYR A 495 -21.25 -19.99 14.74
N ARG A 496 -22.45 -19.87 14.16
CA ARG A 496 -23.71 -19.95 14.95
C ARG A 496 -23.89 -21.30 15.62
N CYS A 497 -23.58 -22.38 14.92
CA CYS A 497 -23.61 -23.73 15.48
C CYS A 497 -22.57 -23.87 16.59
N LEU A 498 -21.34 -23.43 16.37
CA LEU A 498 -20.24 -23.46 17.32
C LEU A 498 -20.60 -22.71 18.61
N GLN A 499 -21.10 -21.47 18.51
CA GLN A 499 -21.54 -20.70 19.67
C GLN A 499 -22.59 -21.45 20.49
N THR A 500 -23.59 -22.05 19.81
CA THR A 500 -24.63 -22.81 20.49
C THR A 500 -24.07 -24.03 21.21
N LEU A 501 -23.13 -24.76 20.59
CA LEU A 501 -22.50 -25.94 21.19
C LEU A 501 -21.55 -25.55 22.34
N LEU A 502 -20.84 -24.44 22.26
CA LEU A 502 -20.02 -23.91 23.35
C LEU A 502 -20.86 -23.59 24.57
N LEU A 503 -21.97 -22.86 24.38
CA LEU A 503 -22.93 -22.59 25.47
C LEU A 503 -23.46 -23.87 26.10
N LEU A 504 -23.76 -24.90 25.29
CA LEU A 504 -24.21 -26.18 25.78
C LEU A 504 -23.11 -26.95 26.55
N ALA A 505 -21.87 -26.90 26.06
CA ALA A 505 -20.74 -27.60 26.67
C ALA A 505 -20.35 -27.04 28.05
N MET A 506 -20.72 -25.77 28.32
CA MET A 506 -20.51 -25.11 29.62
C MET A 506 -21.63 -25.41 30.63
N GLU A 507 -22.66 -26.16 30.24
CA GLU A 507 -23.80 -26.52 31.08
C GLU A 507 -23.68 -27.97 31.57
N ASP A 508 -23.30 -28.20 32.82
CA ASP A 508 -23.05 -29.51 33.38
C ASP A 508 -24.30 -30.43 33.45
N GLU A 509 -25.50 -29.85 33.42
CA GLU A 509 -26.75 -30.61 33.62
C GLU A 509 -27.41 -31.11 32.33
N ARG A 510 -26.87 -30.72 31.14
CA ARG A 510 -27.48 -31.00 29.84
C ARG A 510 -26.69 -32.05 29.04
N ASP A 511 -27.37 -33.09 28.57
CA ASP A 511 -26.77 -34.07 27.68
C ASP A 511 -26.84 -33.59 26.21
N PRO A 512 -25.71 -33.28 25.54
CA PRO A 512 -25.68 -32.83 24.16
C PRO A 512 -26.40 -33.75 23.17
N LEU A 513 -26.42 -35.07 23.42
CA LEU A 513 -27.07 -36.04 22.53
C LEU A 513 -28.57 -35.82 22.41
N GLN A 514 -29.21 -35.25 23.44
CA GLN A 514 -30.66 -34.99 23.41
C GLN A 514 -31.04 -33.88 22.42
N TYR A 515 -30.11 -33.02 22.05
CA TYR A 515 -30.32 -31.87 21.14
C TYR A 515 -29.85 -32.13 19.71
N HIS A 516 -29.17 -33.25 19.45
CA HIS A 516 -28.54 -33.56 18.16
C HIS A 516 -29.52 -33.44 16.98
N HIS A 517 -30.75 -33.97 17.10
CA HIS A 517 -31.74 -33.88 16.04
C HIS A 517 -32.18 -32.42 15.75
N ALA A 518 -32.35 -31.64 16.78
CA ALA A 518 -32.73 -30.23 16.65
C ALA A 518 -31.60 -29.43 16.00
N PHE A 519 -30.34 -29.62 16.43
CA PHE A 519 -29.18 -28.95 15.85
C PHE A 519 -28.93 -29.34 14.41
N THR A 520 -29.07 -30.63 14.06
CA THR A 520 -28.99 -31.09 12.67
C THR A 520 -30.04 -30.40 11.79
N ARG A 521 -31.26 -30.19 12.31
CA ARG A 521 -32.33 -29.49 11.57
C ARG A 521 -32.10 -27.99 11.46
N MET A 522 -31.48 -27.39 12.45
CA MET A 522 -31.24 -25.95 12.49
C MET A 522 -30.00 -25.53 11.69
N TYR A 523 -28.89 -26.23 11.86
CA TYR A 523 -27.58 -25.88 11.31
C TYR A 523 -27.12 -26.77 10.16
N GLY A 524 -27.72 -27.93 9.97
CA GLY A 524 -27.27 -28.96 9.04
C GLY A 524 -26.25 -29.91 9.66
N ALA A 525 -26.11 -31.12 9.05
CA ALA A 525 -25.20 -32.16 9.56
C ALA A 525 -23.73 -31.69 9.49
N ASP A 526 -23.34 -31.08 8.36
CA ASP A 526 -21.94 -30.68 8.13
C ASP A 526 -21.45 -29.61 9.12
N ALA A 527 -22.28 -28.61 9.41
CA ALA A 527 -21.93 -27.56 10.39
C ALA A 527 -21.88 -28.13 11.82
N LEU A 528 -22.80 -29.06 12.16
CA LEU A 528 -22.83 -29.71 13.47
C LEU A 528 -21.59 -30.59 13.67
N GLU A 529 -21.23 -31.40 12.66
CA GLU A 529 -20.04 -32.24 12.68
C GLU A 529 -18.77 -31.42 12.84
N ALA A 530 -18.60 -30.35 12.01
CA ALA A 530 -17.45 -29.50 12.05
C ALA A 530 -17.31 -28.75 13.40
N ALA A 531 -18.40 -28.21 13.94
CA ALA A 531 -18.37 -27.50 15.22
C ALA A 531 -18.10 -28.45 16.40
N SER A 532 -18.63 -29.70 16.35
CA SER A 532 -18.36 -30.75 17.34
C SER A 532 -16.89 -31.18 17.32
N ALA A 533 -16.32 -31.37 16.13
CA ALA A 533 -14.89 -31.68 15.96
C ALA A 533 -13.99 -30.55 16.44
N ALA A 534 -14.41 -29.29 16.27
CA ALA A 534 -13.66 -28.16 16.77
C ALA A 534 -13.64 -28.10 18.32
N ILE A 535 -14.78 -28.29 18.96
CA ILE A 535 -14.89 -28.31 20.44
C ILE A 535 -14.12 -29.48 21.07
N SER A 536 -14.11 -30.64 20.41
CA SER A 536 -13.31 -31.79 20.87
C SER A 536 -11.81 -31.62 20.66
N GLY A 537 -11.36 -30.55 19.98
CA GLY A 537 -9.96 -30.32 19.60
C GLY A 537 -9.48 -31.18 18.42
N GLU A 538 -10.36 -31.97 17.79
CA GLU A 538 -10.00 -32.81 16.65
C GLU A 538 -9.73 -31.97 15.38
N ALA A 539 -10.53 -30.92 15.11
CA ALA A 539 -10.39 -30.06 13.96
C ALA A 539 -10.70 -28.58 14.31
N PRO A 540 -9.85 -27.90 15.13
CA PRO A 540 -10.14 -26.56 15.63
C PRO A 540 -9.99 -25.47 14.55
N PHE A 541 -9.21 -25.69 13.50
CA PHE A 541 -8.86 -24.70 12.47
C PHE A 541 -9.81 -24.77 11.26
N TYR A 542 -11.09 -24.50 11.49
CA TYR A 542 -12.14 -24.59 10.47
C TYR A 542 -11.88 -23.75 9.22
N GLY A 543 -11.87 -24.41 8.05
CA GLY A 543 -11.71 -23.76 6.74
C GLY A 543 -10.29 -23.32 6.42
N LEU A 544 -9.31 -23.56 7.28
CA LEU A 544 -7.91 -23.30 6.98
C LEU A 544 -7.28 -24.50 6.26
N GLN A 545 -6.63 -24.24 5.14
CA GLN A 545 -5.84 -25.22 4.42
C GLN A 545 -4.41 -25.25 4.99
N ALA A 546 -3.82 -26.43 5.07
CA ALA A 546 -2.41 -26.58 5.39
C ALA A 546 -1.54 -25.87 4.34
N VAL A 547 -0.49 -25.22 4.81
CA VAL A 547 0.45 -24.46 3.98
C VAL A 547 1.74 -25.26 3.85
N ASP A 548 2.18 -25.51 2.63
CA ASP A 548 3.49 -26.07 2.33
C ASP A 548 4.53 -24.96 2.03
N ASP A 549 5.80 -25.29 2.09
CA ASP A 549 6.91 -24.38 1.85
C ASP A 549 6.88 -23.68 0.46
N ASP A 550 6.18 -24.30 -0.49
CA ASP A 550 6.06 -23.81 -1.87
C ASP A 550 4.71 -23.12 -2.13
N LEU A 551 3.82 -23.02 -1.13
CA LEU A 551 2.48 -22.38 -1.20
C LEU A 551 1.58 -22.94 -2.31
N LYS A 552 1.70 -24.22 -2.65
CA LYS A 552 1.01 -24.88 -3.79
C LYS A 552 -0.52 -24.85 -3.66
N ALA A 553 -1.03 -24.81 -2.44
CA ALA A 553 -2.46 -24.75 -2.16
C ALA A 553 -3.11 -23.40 -2.51
N PHE A 554 -2.32 -22.39 -2.90
CA PHE A 554 -2.79 -21.01 -3.14
C PHE A 554 -2.56 -20.56 -4.59
N PRO A 555 -3.51 -20.81 -5.51
CA PRO A 555 -3.32 -20.48 -6.94
C PRO A 555 -3.00 -18.99 -7.21
N ALA A 556 -3.61 -18.07 -6.44
CA ALA A 556 -3.32 -16.64 -6.57
C ALA A 556 -1.86 -16.32 -6.18
N HIS A 557 -1.34 -16.95 -5.13
CA HIS A 557 0.05 -16.80 -4.71
C HIS A 557 1.01 -17.44 -5.72
N GLN A 558 0.65 -18.59 -6.30
CA GLN A 558 1.44 -19.23 -7.35
C GLN A 558 1.54 -18.34 -8.61
N ALA A 559 0.44 -17.67 -9.00
CA ALA A 559 0.47 -16.71 -10.10
C ALA A 559 1.42 -15.53 -9.81
N LEU A 560 1.41 -15.04 -8.56
CA LEU A 560 2.32 -14.00 -8.09
C LEU A 560 3.79 -14.43 -8.17
N LEU A 561 4.12 -15.64 -7.69
CA LEU A 561 5.47 -16.18 -7.76
C LEU A 561 5.94 -16.36 -9.21
N GLN A 562 5.07 -16.83 -10.10
CA GLN A 562 5.38 -16.92 -11.53
C GLN A 562 5.65 -15.54 -12.17
N ALA A 563 4.88 -14.50 -11.78
CA ALA A 563 5.16 -13.14 -12.22
C ALA A 563 6.52 -12.65 -11.69
N TYR A 564 6.87 -12.99 -10.44
CA TYR A 564 8.17 -12.65 -9.85
C TYR A 564 9.34 -13.37 -10.53
N GLU A 565 9.18 -14.63 -10.92
CA GLU A 565 10.19 -15.40 -11.68
C GLU A 565 10.51 -14.75 -13.04
N LYS A 566 9.50 -14.20 -13.75
CA LYS A 566 9.71 -13.42 -14.99
C LYS A 566 10.66 -12.25 -14.73
N LEU A 567 10.45 -11.53 -13.61
CA LEU A 567 11.30 -10.43 -13.17
C LEU A 567 12.71 -10.88 -12.82
N GLN A 568 12.87 -11.91 -12.02
CA GLN A 568 14.18 -12.44 -11.68
C GLN A 568 14.96 -12.88 -12.90
N ALA A 569 14.30 -13.51 -13.88
CA ALA A 569 14.94 -13.88 -15.14
C ALA A 569 15.43 -12.65 -15.93
N ALA A 570 14.67 -11.54 -15.92
CA ALA A 570 15.10 -10.29 -16.54
C ALA A 570 16.31 -9.68 -15.83
N LYS A 571 16.29 -9.63 -14.50
CA LYS A 571 17.41 -9.15 -13.67
C LYS A 571 18.68 -9.97 -13.91
N ARG A 572 18.61 -11.30 -13.88
CA ARG A 572 19.74 -12.19 -14.19
C ARG A 572 20.33 -11.92 -15.58
N ARG A 573 19.50 -11.64 -16.59
CA ARG A 573 19.98 -11.31 -17.95
C ARG A 573 20.69 -9.97 -18.00
N TYR A 574 20.22 -8.99 -17.25
CA TYR A 574 20.80 -7.64 -17.21
C TYR A 574 22.17 -7.64 -16.53
N TRP A 575 22.26 -8.18 -15.31
CA TRP A 575 23.51 -8.20 -14.52
C TRP A 575 24.57 -9.21 -15.01
N LYS A 576 24.25 -10.12 -15.93
CA LYS A 576 25.23 -11.00 -16.58
C LYS A 576 25.99 -10.33 -17.73
N LYS A 577 25.56 -9.15 -18.17
CA LYS A 577 26.24 -8.36 -19.21
C LYS A 577 27.39 -7.54 -18.63
#